data_10146461c7becdffc9d22a1e6b69ccc0
#
_entry.id   10146461c7becdffc9d22a1e6b69ccc0
#
_cell.length_a   1.000
_cell.length_b   1.000
_cell.length_c   1.000
_cell.angle_alpha   90.00
_cell.angle_beta   90.00
_cell.angle_gamma   90.00
#
_symmetry.space_group_name_H-M   'P 1'
#
loop_
_entity.id
_entity.type
_entity.pdbx_description
1 polymer ?
#
loop_
_entity_poly.entity_id
_entity_poly.type
_entity_poly.pdbx_seq_one_letter_code
_entity_poly.pdbx_strand_id
1 'polypeptide(L)'
;LCSSPYELTRVWNLLAYVSYSLDDLPGAIRYYKRIVESEGAEEEFRLDTRLTLGQFYAATEQYGLAIRQFELWAEKAFIIGSQQRLMMAQLYSILERKDEALKMADIGISEAEAKGEVPKQGFWQLQVPIYYDRDNLEKVTSLLEKLVKHYPKWTYWKQLGGMYGSKERDIDQLVAYDVVYLNGELSSETDVMSMAYMYLGAEVPFRAAKIIEKGMKDEIIEISAKNL
;
A
#
# COMPACT_ATOMS: atom_id res chain seq x y z
N LEU A 1 -43.54 -10.94 -16.01
CA LEU A 1 -42.68 -12.10 -15.83
C LEU A 1 -41.56 -12.02 -16.82
N CYS A 2 -40.30 -11.87 -16.32
CA CYS A 2 -39.11 -11.77 -17.17
C CYS A 2 -38.93 -13.07 -17.96
N SER A 3 -38.98 -12.99 -19.27
CA SER A 3 -38.92 -14.18 -20.15
C SER A 3 -37.64 -14.24 -20.98
N SER A 4 -36.89 -13.13 -21.09
CA SER A 4 -35.63 -13.11 -21.83
C SER A 4 -34.43 -13.16 -20.92
N PRO A 5 -33.32 -13.81 -21.35
CA PRO A 5 -32.05 -13.79 -20.58
C PRO A 5 -31.52 -12.36 -20.32
N TYR A 6 -31.75 -11.43 -21.23
CA TYR A 6 -31.43 -10.01 -21.08
C TYR A 6 -32.18 -9.38 -19.91
N GLU A 7 -33.52 -9.53 -19.85
CA GLU A 7 -34.34 -8.99 -18.75
C GLU A 7 -33.92 -9.55 -17.40
N LEU A 8 -33.56 -10.84 -17.33
CA LEU A 8 -33.08 -11.47 -16.11
C LEU A 8 -31.78 -10.82 -15.60
N THR A 9 -30.87 -10.41 -16.49
CA THR A 9 -29.63 -9.72 -16.06
C THR A 9 -29.93 -8.37 -15.41
N ARG A 10 -30.94 -7.64 -15.89
CA ARG A 10 -31.39 -6.37 -15.29
C ARG A 10 -32.02 -6.58 -13.93
N VAL A 11 -32.85 -7.62 -13.78
CA VAL A 11 -33.41 -7.99 -12.47
C VAL A 11 -32.34 -8.39 -11.48
N TRP A 12 -31.36 -9.20 -11.88
CA TRP A 12 -30.26 -9.59 -11.00
C TRP A 12 -29.39 -8.39 -10.59
N ASN A 13 -29.18 -7.43 -11.47
CA ASN A 13 -28.48 -6.20 -11.12
C ASN A 13 -29.21 -5.42 -10.03
N LEU A 14 -30.54 -5.27 -10.16
CA LEU A 14 -31.35 -4.62 -9.13
C LEU A 14 -31.30 -5.41 -7.80
N LEU A 15 -31.42 -6.72 -7.85
CA LEU A 15 -31.34 -7.56 -6.67
C LEU A 15 -29.95 -7.51 -6.01
N ALA A 16 -28.89 -7.43 -6.81
CA ALA A 16 -27.53 -7.24 -6.28
C ALA A 16 -27.41 -5.90 -5.55
N TYR A 17 -27.93 -4.82 -6.15
CA TYR A 17 -27.95 -3.50 -5.52
C TYR A 17 -28.75 -3.50 -4.21
N VAL A 18 -29.94 -4.10 -4.20
CA VAL A 18 -30.77 -4.22 -2.98
C VAL A 18 -30.04 -5.03 -1.90
N SER A 19 -29.43 -6.17 -2.27
CA SER A 19 -28.64 -6.98 -1.33
C SER A 19 -27.50 -6.17 -0.73
N TYR A 20 -26.75 -5.42 -1.57
CA TYR A 20 -25.69 -4.54 -1.10
C TYR A 20 -26.21 -3.44 -0.15
N SER A 21 -27.35 -2.81 -0.49
CA SER A 21 -27.94 -1.77 0.36
C SER A 21 -28.43 -2.29 1.71
N LEU A 22 -28.68 -3.60 1.81
CA LEU A 22 -29.05 -4.31 3.05
C LEU A 22 -27.84 -4.94 3.77
N ASP A 23 -26.62 -4.61 3.34
CA ASP A 23 -25.35 -5.19 3.84
C ASP A 23 -25.22 -6.71 3.64
N ASP A 24 -26.04 -7.28 2.73
CA ASP A 24 -25.95 -8.69 2.30
C ASP A 24 -24.93 -8.82 1.15
N LEU A 25 -23.63 -8.75 1.49
CA LEU A 25 -22.54 -8.91 0.50
C LEU A 25 -22.60 -10.29 -0.18
N PRO A 26 -22.85 -11.42 0.52
CA PRO A 26 -23.02 -12.73 -0.14
C PRO A 26 -24.18 -12.75 -1.15
N GLY A 27 -25.29 -12.09 -0.85
CA GLY A 27 -26.42 -11.93 -1.78
C GLY A 27 -26.04 -11.14 -3.02
N ALA A 28 -25.36 -9.99 -2.84
CA ALA A 28 -24.88 -9.18 -3.95
C ALA A 28 -23.93 -9.98 -4.86
N ILE A 29 -22.95 -10.67 -4.29
CA ILE A 29 -22.02 -11.56 -5.01
C ILE A 29 -22.78 -12.61 -5.82
N ARG A 30 -23.77 -13.26 -5.22
CA ARG A 30 -24.56 -14.29 -5.89
C ARG A 30 -25.27 -13.76 -7.14
N TYR A 31 -25.84 -12.56 -7.09
CA TYR A 31 -26.52 -11.96 -8.22
C TYR A 31 -25.56 -11.45 -9.29
N TYR A 32 -24.46 -10.78 -8.91
CA TYR A 32 -23.43 -10.38 -9.87
C TYR A 32 -22.79 -11.57 -10.58
N LYS A 33 -22.56 -12.68 -9.87
CA LYS A 33 -22.08 -13.92 -10.47
C LYS A 33 -23.03 -14.43 -11.56
N ARG A 34 -24.35 -14.43 -11.32
CA ARG A 34 -25.33 -14.82 -12.33
C ARG A 34 -25.28 -13.93 -13.58
N ILE A 35 -25.01 -12.62 -13.43
CA ILE A 35 -24.88 -11.71 -14.55
C ILE A 35 -23.65 -12.07 -15.41
N VAL A 36 -22.50 -12.26 -14.80
CA VAL A 36 -21.26 -12.55 -15.54
C VAL A 36 -21.27 -13.92 -16.21
N GLU A 37 -22.06 -14.86 -15.71
CA GLU A 37 -22.26 -16.20 -16.24
C GLU A 37 -23.39 -16.28 -17.29
N SER A 38 -24.21 -15.21 -17.44
CA SER A 38 -25.36 -15.20 -18.35
C SER A 38 -24.94 -14.88 -19.79
N GLU A 39 -25.43 -15.68 -20.74
CA GLU A 39 -25.31 -15.40 -22.16
C GLU A 39 -26.15 -14.16 -22.59
N GLY A 40 -27.19 -13.81 -21.83
CA GLY A 40 -28.03 -12.66 -22.08
C GLY A 40 -27.46 -11.32 -21.62
N ALA A 41 -26.29 -11.32 -20.95
CA ALA A 41 -25.60 -10.09 -20.57
C ALA A 41 -24.85 -9.52 -21.76
N GLU A 42 -25.08 -8.23 -22.07
CA GLU A 42 -24.28 -7.47 -23.02
C GLU A 42 -22.81 -7.49 -22.58
N GLU A 43 -21.88 -7.53 -23.52
CA GLU A 43 -20.44 -7.69 -23.21
C GLU A 43 -19.91 -6.57 -22.33
N GLU A 44 -20.24 -5.32 -22.62
CA GLU A 44 -19.82 -4.17 -21.82
C GLU A 44 -20.37 -4.27 -20.39
N PHE A 45 -21.65 -4.57 -20.24
CA PHE A 45 -22.27 -4.74 -18.92
C PHE A 45 -21.68 -5.92 -18.16
N ARG A 46 -21.32 -6.99 -18.85
CA ARG A 46 -20.63 -8.16 -18.25
C ARG A 46 -19.24 -7.78 -17.75
N LEU A 47 -18.48 -6.96 -18.49
CA LEU A 47 -17.16 -6.49 -18.10
C LEU A 47 -17.22 -5.60 -16.88
N ASP A 48 -18.15 -4.63 -16.85
CA ASP A 48 -18.36 -3.76 -15.68
C ASP A 48 -18.77 -4.57 -14.45
N THR A 49 -19.63 -5.56 -14.66
CA THR A 49 -20.06 -6.47 -13.59
C THR A 49 -18.91 -7.35 -13.08
N ARG A 50 -17.97 -7.78 -13.94
CA ARG A 50 -16.75 -8.51 -13.51
C ARG A 50 -15.88 -7.65 -12.61
N LEU A 51 -15.68 -6.38 -12.98
CA LEU A 51 -14.90 -5.45 -12.16
C LEU A 51 -15.54 -5.28 -10.78
N THR A 52 -16.86 -5.06 -10.75
CA THR A 52 -17.64 -4.95 -9.50
C THR A 52 -17.56 -6.24 -8.68
N LEU A 53 -17.78 -7.39 -9.29
CA LEU A 53 -17.71 -8.70 -8.63
C LEU A 53 -16.32 -8.97 -8.04
N GLY A 54 -15.26 -8.60 -8.76
CA GLY A 54 -13.89 -8.68 -8.27
C GLY A 54 -13.67 -7.83 -7.02
N GLN A 55 -14.23 -6.61 -6.98
CA GLN A 55 -14.18 -5.74 -5.79
C GLN A 55 -14.93 -6.36 -4.59
N PHE A 56 -16.10 -6.96 -4.81
CA PHE A 56 -16.85 -7.64 -3.75
C PHE A 56 -16.12 -8.87 -3.22
N TYR A 57 -15.51 -9.66 -4.10
CA TYR A 57 -14.67 -10.78 -3.67
C TYR A 57 -13.47 -10.31 -2.85
N ALA A 58 -12.82 -9.20 -3.24
CA ALA A 58 -11.73 -8.63 -2.47
C ALA A 58 -12.20 -8.14 -1.09
N ALA A 59 -13.36 -7.46 -1.02
CA ALA A 59 -13.95 -6.97 0.23
C ALA A 59 -14.37 -8.11 1.20
N THR A 60 -14.64 -9.30 0.66
CA THR A 60 -14.97 -10.51 1.43
C THR A 60 -13.78 -11.47 1.55
N GLU A 61 -12.55 -11.00 1.34
CA GLU A 61 -11.28 -11.73 1.47
C GLU A 61 -11.16 -12.97 0.56
N GLN A 62 -12.01 -13.07 -0.45
CA GLN A 62 -11.95 -14.13 -1.45
C GLN A 62 -10.97 -13.77 -2.58
N TYR A 63 -9.71 -13.50 -2.21
CA TYR A 63 -8.70 -12.88 -3.08
C TYR A 63 -8.42 -13.66 -4.37
N GLY A 64 -8.44 -15.00 -4.31
CA GLY A 64 -8.27 -15.85 -5.50
C GLY A 64 -9.41 -15.69 -6.52
N LEU A 65 -10.65 -15.50 -6.05
CA LEU A 65 -11.79 -15.21 -6.93
C LEU A 65 -11.76 -13.77 -7.42
N ALA A 66 -11.34 -12.84 -6.57
CA ALA A 66 -11.19 -11.44 -6.91
C ALA A 66 -10.22 -11.26 -8.08
N ILE A 67 -8.99 -11.76 -7.97
CA ILE A 67 -7.98 -11.59 -9.02
C ILE A 67 -8.43 -12.24 -10.33
N ARG A 68 -9.09 -13.41 -10.27
CA ARG A 68 -9.62 -14.05 -11.47
C ARG A 68 -10.64 -13.17 -12.21
N GLN A 69 -11.52 -12.45 -11.51
CA GLN A 69 -12.46 -11.53 -12.17
C GLN A 69 -11.73 -10.34 -12.79
N PHE A 70 -10.72 -9.79 -12.10
CA PHE A 70 -9.89 -8.71 -12.63
C PHE A 70 -9.08 -9.16 -13.86
N GLU A 71 -8.50 -10.36 -13.86
CA GLU A 71 -7.77 -10.92 -15.00
C GLU A 71 -8.70 -11.06 -16.24
N LEU A 72 -9.88 -11.67 -16.05
CA LEU A 72 -10.87 -11.83 -17.13
C LEU A 72 -11.44 -10.50 -17.65
N TRP A 73 -11.52 -9.50 -16.80
CA TRP A 73 -11.88 -8.14 -17.18
C TRP A 73 -10.75 -7.49 -17.97
N ALA A 74 -9.52 -7.59 -17.47
CA ALA A 74 -8.34 -6.95 -18.07
C ALA A 74 -7.99 -7.50 -19.45
N GLU A 75 -8.30 -8.77 -19.75
CA GLU A 75 -8.13 -9.38 -21.08
C GLU A 75 -8.92 -8.65 -22.17
N LYS A 76 -10.04 -8.01 -21.82
CA LYS A 76 -10.96 -7.36 -22.75
C LYS A 76 -11.06 -5.85 -22.58
N ALA A 77 -10.55 -5.33 -21.47
CA ALA A 77 -10.57 -3.91 -21.19
C ALA A 77 -9.68 -3.14 -22.17
N PHE A 78 -10.24 -2.11 -22.80
CA PHE A 78 -9.48 -1.25 -23.71
C PHE A 78 -8.37 -0.47 -22.98
N ILE A 79 -8.64 -0.03 -21.74
CA ILE A 79 -7.67 0.66 -20.88
C ILE A 79 -7.80 0.10 -19.47
N ILE A 80 -6.68 -0.24 -18.87
CA ILE A 80 -6.61 -0.58 -17.44
C ILE A 80 -6.15 0.66 -16.69
N GLY A 81 -7.04 1.27 -15.91
CA GLY A 81 -6.72 2.47 -15.13
C GLY A 81 -5.75 2.20 -13.99
N SER A 82 -5.07 3.25 -13.54
CA SER A 82 -4.07 3.17 -12.44
C SER A 82 -4.64 2.59 -11.14
N GLN A 83 -5.94 2.81 -10.86
CA GLN A 83 -6.58 2.25 -9.66
C GLN A 83 -6.76 0.73 -9.77
N GLN A 84 -7.23 0.26 -10.92
CA GLN A 84 -7.41 -1.17 -11.18
C GLN A 84 -6.07 -1.91 -11.17
N ARG A 85 -5.02 -1.32 -11.78
CA ARG A 85 -3.66 -1.87 -11.71
C ARG A 85 -3.16 -2.00 -10.28
N LEU A 86 -3.36 -0.96 -9.45
CA LEU A 86 -2.94 -1.00 -8.05
C LEU A 86 -3.70 -2.09 -7.28
N MET A 87 -5.00 -2.23 -7.51
CA MET A 87 -5.80 -3.28 -6.88
C MET A 87 -5.33 -4.68 -7.30
N MET A 88 -5.06 -4.89 -8.61
CA MET A 88 -4.50 -6.15 -9.09
C MET A 88 -3.13 -6.43 -8.47
N ALA A 89 -2.24 -5.43 -8.39
CA ALA A 89 -0.94 -5.57 -7.75
C ALA A 89 -1.06 -5.97 -6.28
N GLN A 90 -1.98 -5.36 -5.54
CA GLN A 90 -2.26 -5.70 -4.15
C GLN A 90 -2.78 -7.12 -4.00
N LEU A 91 -3.73 -7.54 -4.85
CA LEU A 91 -4.28 -8.90 -4.84
C LEU A 91 -3.21 -9.94 -5.15
N TYR A 92 -2.35 -9.69 -6.16
CA TYR A 92 -1.22 -10.57 -6.43
C TYR A 92 -0.26 -10.66 -5.25
N SER A 93 0.02 -9.55 -4.57
CA SER A 93 0.88 -9.53 -3.39
C SER A 93 0.29 -10.35 -2.23
N ILE A 94 -1.01 -10.20 -1.95
CA ILE A 94 -1.72 -10.99 -0.92
C ILE A 94 -1.68 -12.49 -1.24
N LEU A 95 -1.73 -12.84 -2.52
CA LEU A 95 -1.67 -14.23 -2.99
C LEU A 95 -0.23 -14.74 -3.16
N GLU A 96 0.78 -14.03 -2.63
CA GLU A 96 2.21 -14.35 -2.75
C GLU A 96 2.74 -14.45 -4.20
N ARG A 97 1.97 -13.94 -5.17
CA ARG A 97 2.34 -13.85 -6.58
C ARG A 97 3.18 -12.58 -6.82
N LYS A 98 4.36 -12.54 -6.16
CA LYS A 98 5.20 -11.33 -6.05
C LYS A 98 5.68 -10.79 -7.40
N ASP A 99 5.95 -11.64 -8.38
CA ASP A 99 6.40 -11.19 -9.71
C ASP A 99 5.31 -10.49 -10.50
N GLU A 100 4.08 -11.02 -10.45
CA GLU A 100 2.93 -10.37 -11.06
C GLU A 100 2.56 -9.06 -10.35
N ALA A 101 2.69 -9.02 -9.02
CA ALA A 101 2.50 -7.80 -8.23
C ALA A 101 3.47 -6.71 -8.66
N LEU A 102 4.77 -7.03 -8.77
CA LEU A 102 5.80 -6.10 -9.25
C LEU A 102 5.52 -5.65 -10.68
N LYS A 103 5.17 -6.58 -11.58
CA LYS A 103 4.85 -6.25 -12.97
C LYS A 103 3.71 -5.24 -13.08
N MET A 104 2.62 -5.42 -12.32
CA MET A 104 1.50 -4.48 -12.32
C MET A 104 1.92 -3.13 -11.75
N ALA A 105 2.73 -3.10 -10.69
CA ALA A 105 3.24 -1.87 -10.10
C ALA A 105 4.17 -1.12 -11.07
N ASP A 106 5.10 -1.80 -11.73
CA ASP A 106 6.04 -1.20 -12.69
C ASP A 106 5.30 -0.58 -13.88
N ILE A 107 4.29 -1.27 -14.42
CA ILE A 107 3.46 -0.72 -15.50
C ILE A 107 2.74 0.56 -15.02
N GLY A 108 2.11 0.52 -13.83
CA GLY A 108 1.39 1.67 -13.29
C GLY A 108 2.31 2.87 -12.99
N ILE A 109 3.54 2.61 -12.56
CA ILE A 109 4.58 3.64 -12.36
C ILE A 109 4.98 4.23 -13.71
N SER A 110 5.34 3.39 -14.67
CA SER A 110 5.79 3.84 -16.00
C SER A 110 4.72 4.64 -16.73
N GLU A 111 3.46 4.26 -16.65
CA GLU A 111 2.34 5.00 -17.26
C GLU A 111 2.14 6.39 -16.63
N ALA A 112 2.30 6.52 -15.32
CA ALA A 112 2.22 7.81 -14.64
C ALA A 112 3.43 8.70 -15.02
N GLU A 113 4.64 8.15 -14.96
CA GLU A 113 5.88 8.87 -15.31
C GLU A 113 5.84 9.34 -16.79
N ALA A 114 5.33 8.52 -17.72
CA ALA A 114 5.17 8.90 -19.12
C ALA A 114 4.21 10.08 -19.35
N LYS A 115 3.26 10.30 -18.43
CA LYS A 115 2.33 11.45 -18.43
C LYS A 115 2.88 12.66 -17.67
N GLY A 116 4.07 12.55 -17.05
CA GLY A 116 4.61 13.57 -16.15
C GLY A 116 3.89 13.63 -14.81
N GLU A 117 3.15 12.60 -14.45
CA GLU A 117 2.41 12.48 -13.19
C GLU A 117 3.24 11.74 -12.13
N VAL A 118 2.99 12.05 -10.86
CA VAL A 118 3.57 11.28 -9.76
C VAL A 118 2.81 9.94 -9.64
N PRO A 119 3.50 8.79 -9.71
CA PRO A 119 2.88 7.49 -9.51
C PRO A 119 2.16 7.39 -8.16
N LYS A 120 1.05 6.65 -8.10
CA LYS A 120 0.34 6.44 -6.84
C LYS A 120 1.25 5.83 -5.79
N GLN A 121 1.21 6.37 -4.58
CA GLN A 121 1.97 5.93 -3.42
C GLN A 121 1.97 4.41 -3.24
N GLY A 122 0.80 3.78 -3.41
CA GLY A 122 0.59 2.35 -3.20
C GLY A 122 1.47 1.44 -4.08
N PHE A 123 1.88 1.89 -5.26
CA PHE A 123 2.79 1.11 -6.11
C PHE A 123 4.17 0.98 -5.46
N TRP A 124 4.74 2.09 -4.97
CA TRP A 124 6.04 2.06 -4.30
C TRP A 124 5.96 1.35 -2.94
N GLN A 125 4.87 1.57 -2.18
CA GLN A 125 4.65 0.88 -0.91
C GLN A 125 4.59 -0.64 -1.06
N LEU A 126 3.95 -1.13 -2.11
CA LEU A 126 3.87 -2.56 -2.40
C LEU A 126 5.24 -3.15 -2.78
N GLN A 127 6.06 -2.39 -3.49
CA GLN A 127 7.38 -2.85 -3.92
C GLN A 127 8.39 -2.96 -2.78
N VAL A 128 8.31 -2.08 -1.77
CA VAL A 128 9.27 -2.04 -0.65
C VAL A 128 9.43 -3.38 0.05
N PRO A 129 8.38 -4.02 0.60
CA PRO A 129 8.54 -5.31 1.29
C PRO A 129 8.99 -6.43 0.34
N ILE A 130 8.54 -6.43 -0.92
CA ILE A 130 8.93 -7.48 -1.88
C ILE A 130 10.42 -7.41 -2.19
N TYR A 131 10.98 -6.21 -2.37
CA TYR A 131 12.41 -6.05 -2.61
C TYR A 131 13.23 -6.26 -1.33
N TYR A 132 12.68 -5.94 -0.16
CA TYR A 132 13.31 -6.24 1.11
C TYR A 132 13.46 -7.75 1.33
N ASP A 133 12.40 -8.53 1.07
CA ASP A 133 12.43 -10.00 1.13
C ASP A 133 13.44 -10.63 0.16
N ARG A 134 13.78 -9.91 -0.92
CA ARG A 134 14.78 -10.32 -1.92
C ARG A 134 16.18 -9.82 -1.62
N ASP A 135 16.39 -9.25 -0.44
CA ASP A 135 17.65 -8.62 -0.02
C ASP A 135 18.16 -7.54 -0.99
N ASN A 136 17.25 -6.92 -1.75
CA ASN A 136 17.60 -5.83 -2.66
C ASN A 136 17.49 -4.47 -1.97
N LEU A 137 18.40 -4.25 -1.00
CA LEU A 137 18.39 -3.05 -0.15
C LEU A 137 18.63 -1.75 -0.94
N GLU A 138 19.31 -1.82 -2.10
CA GLU A 138 19.46 -0.66 -3.00
C GLU A 138 18.10 -0.19 -3.54
N LYS A 139 17.30 -1.14 -4.03
CA LYS A 139 15.97 -0.84 -4.55
C LYS A 139 15.03 -0.34 -3.45
N VAL A 140 15.08 -0.96 -2.27
CA VAL A 140 14.31 -0.53 -1.09
C VAL A 140 14.63 0.93 -0.75
N THR A 141 15.92 1.27 -0.64
CA THR A 141 16.36 2.65 -0.34
C THR A 141 15.84 3.64 -1.37
N SER A 142 16.03 3.34 -2.67
CA SER A 142 15.55 4.20 -3.76
C SER A 142 14.03 4.40 -3.74
N LEU A 143 13.25 3.36 -3.42
CA LEU A 143 11.79 3.44 -3.30
C LEU A 143 11.37 4.31 -2.10
N LEU A 144 12.05 4.17 -0.96
CA LEU A 144 11.80 5.00 0.22
C LEU A 144 12.17 6.46 -0.03
N GLU A 145 13.28 6.74 -0.75
CA GLU A 145 13.65 8.10 -1.18
C GLU A 145 12.55 8.72 -2.07
N LYS A 146 11.96 7.97 -3.00
CA LYS A 146 10.81 8.42 -3.78
C LYS A 146 9.58 8.67 -2.90
N LEU A 147 9.32 7.79 -1.94
CA LEU A 147 8.19 7.92 -1.01
C LEU A 147 8.33 9.17 -0.14
N VAL A 148 9.48 9.44 0.47
CA VAL A 148 9.68 10.65 1.29
C VAL A 148 9.64 11.93 0.46
N LYS A 149 10.06 11.87 -0.79
CA LYS A 149 10.05 13.02 -1.71
C LYS A 149 8.64 13.42 -2.13
N HIS A 150 7.77 12.47 -2.45
CA HIS A 150 6.47 12.74 -3.04
C HIS A 150 5.30 12.56 -2.06
N TYR A 151 5.48 11.76 -1.01
CA TYR A 151 4.49 11.42 0.01
C TYR A 151 5.11 11.48 1.40
N PRO A 152 5.55 12.67 1.87
CA PRO A 152 6.33 12.80 3.10
C PRO A 152 5.52 12.38 4.33
N LYS A 153 5.83 11.18 4.84
CA LYS A 153 5.29 10.64 6.10
C LYS A 153 6.47 10.26 6.99
N TRP A 154 6.36 10.51 8.29
CA TRP A 154 7.42 10.18 9.24
C TRP A 154 7.78 8.68 9.24
N THR A 155 6.79 7.80 8.97
CA THR A 155 7.01 6.36 8.86
C THR A 155 7.99 5.98 7.75
N TYR A 156 7.96 6.68 6.63
CA TYR A 156 8.92 6.46 5.53
C TYR A 156 10.31 7.00 5.87
N TRP A 157 10.37 8.14 6.57
CA TRP A 157 11.63 8.67 7.06
C TRP A 157 12.29 7.72 8.07
N LYS A 158 11.50 7.11 8.99
CA LYS A 158 12.02 6.11 9.94
C LYS A 158 12.57 4.88 9.22
N GLN A 159 11.83 4.34 8.23
CA GLN A 159 12.29 3.21 7.42
C GLN A 159 13.55 3.56 6.61
N LEU A 160 13.58 4.75 5.99
CA LEU A 160 14.73 5.23 5.21
C LEU A 160 15.97 5.41 6.09
N GLY A 161 15.80 5.95 7.30
CA GLY A 161 16.88 6.05 8.29
C GLY A 161 17.47 4.68 8.65
N GLY A 162 16.62 3.66 8.82
CA GLY A 162 17.07 2.29 9.00
C GLY A 162 17.88 1.76 7.81
N MET A 163 17.45 2.06 6.57
CA MET A 163 18.19 1.66 5.37
C MET A 163 19.53 2.39 5.25
N TYR A 164 19.60 3.67 5.60
CA TYR A 164 20.86 4.42 5.61
C TYR A 164 21.83 3.86 6.64
N GLY A 165 21.35 3.51 7.85
CA GLY A 165 22.18 2.89 8.88
C GLY A 165 22.75 1.54 8.46
N SER A 166 21.97 0.69 7.78
CA SER A 166 22.46 -0.60 7.25
C SER A 166 23.54 -0.45 6.17
N LYS A 167 23.72 0.76 5.62
CA LYS A 167 24.71 1.10 4.59
C LYS A 167 25.82 1.99 5.11
N GLU A 168 25.93 2.16 6.41
CA GLU A 168 26.94 3.02 7.06
C GLU A 168 26.88 4.50 6.56
N ARG A 169 25.67 4.95 6.17
CA ARG A 169 25.39 6.33 5.78
C ARG A 169 24.91 7.13 7.01
N ASP A 170 25.77 7.28 7.99
CA ASP A 170 25.42 7.78 9.34
C ASP A 170 24.80 9.18 9.33
N ILE A 171 25.29 10.07 8.49
CA ILE A 171 24.75 11.45 8.40
C ILE A 171 23.35 11.44 7.79
N ASP A 172 23.12 10.65 6.74
CA ASP A 172 21.80 10.53 6.12
C ASP A 172 20.81 9.86 7.07
N GLN A 173 21.27 8.86 7.85
CA GLN A 173 20.49 8.22 8.91
C GLN A 173 20.06 9.26 9.94
N LEU A 174 21.01 10.06 10.46
CA LEU A 174 20.74 11.10 11.44
C LEU A 174 19.72 12.11 10.92
N VAL A 175 19.88 12.58 9.68
CA VAL A 175 18.95 13.53 9.04
C VAL A 175 17.55 12.92 8.94
N ALA A 176 17.43 11.65 8.56
CA ALA A 176 16.14 10.98 8.46
C ALA A 176 15.46 10.85 9.84
N TYR A 177 16.21 10.51 10.89
CA TYR A 177 15.69 10.44 12.25
C TYR A 177 15.38 11.82 12.85
N ASP A 178 16.10 12.88 12.45
CA ASP A 178 15.75 14.27 12.82
C ASP A 178 14.35 14.63 12.35
N VAL A 179 13.98 14.25 11.13
CA VAL A 179 12.61 14.49 10.63
C VAL A 179 11.59 13.78 11.51
N VAL A 180 11.84 12.53 11.92
CA VAL A 180 10.95 11.76 12.80
C VAL A 180 10.83 12.46 14.18
N TYR A 181 11.96 12.89 14.75
CA TYR A 181 12.02 13.58 16.03
C TYR A 181 11.26 14.92 16.01
N LEU A 182 11.48 15.74 14.97
CA LEU A 182 10.82 17.05 14.82
C LEU A 182 9.29 16.94 14.66
N ASN A 183 8.82 15.80 14.17
CA ASN A 183 7.38 15.49 14.10
C ASN A 183 6.82 14.93 15.42
N GLY A 184 7.66 14.74 16.46
CA GLY A 184 7.22 14.24 17.76
C GLY A 184 6.96 12.73 17.79
N GLU A 185 7.47 11.98 16.81
CA GLU A 185 7.14 10.56 16.58
C GLU A 185 8.21 9.58 17.13
N LEU A 186 9.23 10.09 17.83
CA LEU A 186 10.12 9.26 18.64
C LEU A 186 9.51 9.07 20.04
N SER A 187 8.79 7.96 20.22
CA SER A 187 7.96 7.70 21.40
C SER A 187 8.53 6.62 22.34
N SER A 188 9.66 6.00 21.99
CA SER A 188 10.30 5.00 22.84
C SER A 188 11.66 5.49 23.36
N GLU A 189 12.02 5.06 24.58
CA GLU A 189 13.34 5.31 25.17
C GLU A 189 14.46 4.87 24.20
N THR A 190 14.31 3.69 23.59
CA THR A 190 15.28 3.16 22.61
C THR A 190 15.48 4.08 21.42
N ASP A 191 14.40 4.63 20.85
CA ASP A 191 14.49 5.56 19.71
C ASP A 191 15.21 6.86 20.10
N VAL A 192 14.86 7.43 21.26
CA VAL A 192 15.46 8.68 21.76
C VAL A 192 16.93 8.49 22.09
N MET A 193 17.30 7.39 22.77
CA MET A 193 18.68 7.08 23.09
C MET A 193 19.50 6.79 21.83
N SER A 194 18.95 6.05 20.88
CA SER A 194 19.62 5.79 19.58
C SER A 194 19.93 7.09 18.85
N MET A 195 18.99 8.02 18.83
CA MET A 195 19.20 9.33 18.23
C MET A 195 20.28 10.14 18.96
N ALA A 196 20.29 10.11 20.30
CA ALA A 196 21.34 10.76 21.07
C ALA A 196 22.72 10.17 20.74
N TYR A 197 22.84 8.85 20.62
CA TYR A 197 24.10 8.20 20.19
C TYR A 197 24.50 8.58 18.77
N MET A 198 23.58 8.69 17.83
CA MET A 198 23.89 9.18 16.47
C MET A 198 24.47 10.59 16.51
N TYR A 199 23.93 11.50 17.35
CA TYR A 199 24.48 12.85 17.54
C TYR A 199 25.85 12.84 18.20
N LEU A 200 26.11 11.93 19.15
CA LEU A 200 27.44 11.77 19.72
C LEU A 200 28.45 11.28 18.68
N GLY A 201 28.07 10.30 17.85
CA GLY A 201 28.91 9.82 16.75
C GLY A 201 29.18 10.90 15.69
N ALA A 202 28.24 11.82 15.49
CA ALA A 202 28.41 12.99 14.60
C ALA A 202 29.16 14.16 15.28
N GLU A 203 29.73 13.96 16.46
CA GLU A 203 30.47 14.98 17.25
C GLU A 203 29.63 16.21 17.61
N VAL A 204 28.32 16.03 17.85
CA VAL A 204 27.40 17.10 18.27
C VAL A 204 26.80 16.82 19.66
N PRO A 205 27.63 16.76 20.72
CA PRO A 205 27.20 16.32 22.07
C PRO A 205 26.12 17.22 22.68
N PHE A 206 26.10 18.51 22.36
CA PHE A 206 25.09 19.44 22.85
C PHE A 206 23.67 19.02 22.37
N ARG A 207 23.54 18.61 21.12
CA ARG A 207 22.26 18.10 20.60
C ARG A 207 21.85 16.78 21.28
N ALA A 208 22.79 15.87 21.46
CA ALA A 208 22.54 14.61 22.17
C ALA A 208 21.99 14.88 23.58
N ALA A 209 22.63 15.77 24.36
CA ALA A 209 22.17 16.16 25.71
C ALA A 209 20.75 16.74 25.68
N LYS A 210 20.46 17.63 24.73
CA LYS A 210 19.09 18.24 24.58
C LYS A 210 18.01 17.23 24.28
N ILE A 211 18.31 16.20 23.49
CA ILE A 211 17.37 15.14 23.17
C ILE A 211 17.08 14.28 24.41
N ILE A 212 18.11 13.94 25.17
CA ILE A 212 17.98 13.19 26.43
C ILE A 212 17.20 14.00 27.46
N GLU A 213 17.55 15.28 27.68
CA GLU A 213 16.79 16.19 28.58
C GLU A 213 15.32 16.24 28.22
N LYS A 214 14.99 16.37 26.94
CA LYS A 214 13.60 16.38 26.47
C LYS A 214 12.93 15.03 26.71
N GLY A 215 13.62 13.92 26.41
CA GLY A 215 13.07 12.56 26.63
C GLY A 215 12.76 12.29 28.10
N MET A 216 13.60 12.79 29.04
CA MET A 216 13.33 12.73 30.46
C MET A 216 12.15 13.62 30.87
N LYS A 217 12.07 14.83 30.34
CA LYS A 217 10.96 15.75 30.61
C LYS A 217 9.61 15.23 30.10
N ASP A 218 9.62 14.58 28.97
CA ASP A 218 8.43 14.01 28.32
C ASP A 218 8.10 12.60 28.87
N GLU A 219 8.79 12.16 29.95
CA GLU A 219 8.63 10.85 30.61
C GLU A 219 8.83 9.65 29.68
N ILE A 220 9.56 9.84 28.55
CA ILE A 220 9.92 8.77 27.59
C ILE A 220 11.14 7.99 28.13
N ILE A 221 12.08 8.69 28.80
CA ILE A 221 13.28 8.11 29.40
C ILE A 221 13.08 8.07 30.91
N GLU A 222 13.21 6.87 31.50
CA GLU A 222 13.19 6.71 32.94
C GLU A 222 14.50 7.23 33.57
N ILE A 223 14.39 8.08 34.59
CA ILE A 223 15.56 8.59 35.29
C ILE A 223 16.09 7.49 36.21
N SER A 224 17.13 6.81 35.78
CA SER A 224 17.82 5.75 36.52
C SER A 224 19.32 6.01 36.56
N ALA A 225 20.00 5.35 37.50
CA ALA A 225 21.46 5.43 37.62
C ALA A 225 22.24 4.94 36.38
N LYS A 226 21.57 4.31 35.42
CA LYS A 226 22.15 3.89 34.13
C LYS A 226 22.09 4.99 33.07
N ASN A 227 21.21 5.97 33.24
CA ASN A 227 20.91 7.02 32.24
C ASN A 227 21.48 8.38 32.67
N LEU A 228 22.20 8.43 33.79
CA LEU A 228 22.97 9.55 34.31
C LEU A 228 24.46 9.34 34.09
#